data_3a826f2560157bf31a9e425b345760ac
#
_entry.id   3a826f2560157bf31a9e425b345760ac
#
_cell.length_a   1.000
_cell.length_b   1.000
_cell.length_c   1.000
_cell.angle_alpha   90.00
_cell.angle_beta   90.00
_cell.angle_gamma   90.00
#
_symmetry.space_group_name_H-M   'P 1'
#
loop_
_entity.id
_entity.type
_entity.pdbx_description
1 polymer ?
#
loop_
_entity_poly.entity_id
_entity_poly.type
_entity_poly.pdbx_seq_one_letter_code
_entity_poly.pdbx_strand_id
1 'polypeptide(L)'
;MDAAPLVTDKLSLVCQHGHRFDVARQGYVNLLDPKDIRSKDPGDSKDMVSARAAFLNADFYKPLADACLDITLGYCSTVADGRITLMDAGCGDGYYLHHVQENLPNDIGNRTSIVGFDISKWAVLQCARRCDGTWFVGSNRHIPMAEGSVDLLFDMFGFPDYSSFRRILAPRGRLVRVTPGDRHLIQLREIIYPNIKPRSDRKLYSETFKVVSKQQITYEMSVGTEDLKNLLLMTPHMFRSTPERRQQALSHDQLTLTVDIIFEELEAATID
;
A
#
# COMPACT_ATOMS: atom_id res chain seq x y z
N MET A 1 -2.31 -18.60 -12.60
CA MET A 1 -1.74 -18.10 -13.88
C MET A 1 -0.50 -18.92 -14.19
N ASP A 2 -0.18 -19.09 -15.47
CA ASP A 2 0.92 -19.94 -15.96
C ASP A 2 2.28 -19.20 -16.05
N ALA A 3 2.42 -18.05 -15.40
CA ALA A 3 3.62 -17.20 -15.39
C ALA A 3 4.16 -16.81 -16.79
N ALA A 4 3.35 -16.94 -17.85
CA ALA A 4 3.75 -16.54 -19.19
C ALA A 4 3.79 -15.00 -19.32
N PRO A 5 4.81 -14.42 -19.98
CA PRO A 5 4.86 -12.98 -20.22
C PRO A 5 3.63 -12.47 -20.96
N LEU A 6 3.16 -11.29 -20.56
CA LEU A 6 2.09 -10.57 -21.23
C LEU A 6 2.68 -9.57 -22.23
N VAL A 7 2.13 -9.54 -23.43
CA VAL A 7 2.49 -8.57 -24.47
C VAL A 7 1.28 -7.74 -24.87
N THR A 8 1.51 -6.49 -25.24
CA THR A 8 0.43 -5.59 -25.66
C THR A 8 -0.10 -6.00 -27.04
N ASP A 9 -1.40 -6.17 -27.14
CA ASP A 9 -2.14 -6.35 -28.39
C ASP A 9 -3.34 -5.37 -28.42
N LYS A 10 -3.16 -4.24 -29.07
CA LYS A 10 -4.15 -3.13 -29.13
C LYS A 10 -4.50 -2.62 -27.72
N LEU A 11 -5.73 -2.91 -27.28
CA LEU A 11 -6.28 -2.51 -25.96
C LEU A 11 -6.30 -3.68 -24.97
N SER A 12 -5.48 -4.71 -25.19
CA SER A 12 -5.41 -5.89 -24.32
C SER A 12 -3.97 -6.30 -24.07
N LEU A 13 -3.76 -7.03 -22.98
CA LEU A 13 -2.54 -7.81 -22.74
C LEU A 13 -2.83 -9.28 -23.05
N VAL A 14 -1.93 -9.95 -23.78
CA VAL A 14 -2.10 -11.33 -24.22
C VAL A 14 -0.86 -12.15 -23.88
N CYS A 15 -1.02 -13.38 -23.40
CA CYS A 15 0.08 -14.33 -23.24
C CYS A 15 0.15 -15.31 -24.41
N GLN A 16 1.28 -16.02 -24.53
CA GLN A 16 1.50 -17.06 -25.54
C GLN A 16 0.48 -18.22 -25.50
N HIS A 17 -0.24 -18.40 -24.38
CA HIS A 17 -1.27 -19.42 -24.21
C HIS A 17 -2.68 -18.91 -24.56
N GLY A 18 -2.79 -17.70 -25.12
CA GLY A 18 -4.04 -17.13 -25.57
C GLY A 18 -4.90 -16.47 -24.50
N HIS A 19 -4.45 -16.39 -23.25
CA HIS A 19 -5.15 -15.60 -22.24
C HIS A 19 -5.09 -14.12 -22.61
N ARG A 20 -6.25 -13.46 -22.55
CA ARG A 20 -6.42 -12.04 -22.90
C ARG A 20 -7.02 -11.28 -21.73
N PHE A 21 -6.43 -10.12 -21.44
CA PHE A 21 -6.85 -9.22 -20.38
C PHE A 21 -7.04 -7.81 -20.96
N ASP A 22 -8.25 -7.28 -20.89
CA ASP A 22 -8.54 -5.97 -21.42
C ASP A 22 -7.92 -4.86 -20.56
N VAL A 23 -7.33 -3.87 -21.23
CA VAL A 23 -6.85 -2.66 -20.59
C VAL A 23 -8.01 -1.70 -20.45
N ALA A 24 -8.33 -1.33 -19.22
CA ALA A 24 -9.37 -0.34 -18.95
C ALA A 24 -9.00 1.02 -19.57
N ARG A 25 -10.01 1.84 -19.87
CA ARG A 25 -9.80 3.20 -20.43
C ARG A 25 -8.83 4.05 -19.57
N GLN A 26 -8.76 3.78 -18.27
CA GLN A 26 -7.89 4.48 -17.32
C GLN A 26 -6.48 3.88 -17.24
N GLY A 27 -6.15 2.90 -18.09
CA GLY A 27 -4.81 2.33 -18.18
C GLY A 27 -4.50 1.20 -17.21
N TYR A 28 -5.47 0.70 -16.43
CA TYR A 28 -5.23 -0.46 -15.56
C TYR A 28 -5.77 -1.77 -16.16
N VAL A 29 -5.29 -2.89 -15.64
CA VAL A 29 -5.71 -4.24 -16.06
C VAL A 29 -6.22 -5.03 -14.85
N ASN A 30 -7.25 -5.85 -15.04
CA ASN A 30 -7.67 -6.79 -14.00
C ASN A 30 -6.96 -8.14 -14.21
N LEU A 31 -6.01 -8.45 -13.32
CA LEU A 31 -5.23 -9.69 -13.29
C LEU A 31 -5.54 -10.54 -12.04
N LEU A 32 -6.64 -10.24 -11.34
CA LEU A 32 -7.02 -10.99 -10.14
C LEU A 32 -7.37 -12.43 -10.52
N ASP A 33 -6.68 -13.39 -9.91
CA ASP A 33 -6.97 -14.81 -10.10
C ASP A 33 -8.38 -15.13 -9.55
N PRO A 34 -9.26 -15.80 -10.30
CA PRO A 34 -10.58 -16.20 -9.84
C PRO A 34 -10.58 -16.94 -8.50
N LYS A 35 -9.48 -17.65 -8.18
CA LYS A 35 -9.31 -18.34 -6.88
C LYS A 35 -9.18 -17.40 -5.69
N ASP A 36 -8.78 -16.15 -5.92
CA ASP A 36 -8.64 -15.12 -4.89
C ASP A 36 -9.92 -14.32 -4.69
N ILE A 37 -10.93 -14.49 -5.54
CA ILE A 37 -12.23 -13.82 -5.44
C ILE A 37 -13.07 -14.49 -4.36
N ARG A 38 -13.14 -13.87 -3.17
CA ARG A 38 -13.92 -14.37 -2.02
C ARG A 38 -15.26 -13.66 -1.82
N SER A 39 -15.49 -12.56 -2.56
CA SER A 39 -16.71 -11.77 -2.52
C SER A 39 -16.99 -11.17 -3.90
N LYS A 40 -18.21 -10.70 -4.13
CA LYS A 40 -18.62 -10.07 -5.40
C LYS A 40 -17.79 -8.82 -5.72
N ASP A 41 -17.34 -8.09 -4.69
CA ASP A 41 -16.54 -6.87 -4.80
C ASP A 41 -15.42 -6.94 -3.75
N PRO A 42 -14.25 -7.54 -4.06
CA PRO A 42 -13.17 -7.73 -3.12
C PRO A 42 -12.48 -6.41 -2.76
N GLY A 43 -11.98 -6.33 -1.53
CA GLY A 43 -11.25 -5.15 -1.03
C GLY A 43 -12.17 -4.00 -0.61
N ASP A 44 -11.60 -2.81 -0.59
CA ASP A 44 -12.30 -1.59 -0.18
C ASP A 44 -13.41 -1.22 -1.18
N SER A 45 -14.57 -0.84 -0.67
CA SER A 45 -15.67 -0.32 -1.47
C SER A 45 -15.33 1.06 -2.08
N LYS A 46 -16.12 1.49 -3.06
CA LYS A 46 -15.97 2.83 -3.66
C LYS A 46 -16.01 3.94 -2.61
N ASP A 47 -16.90 3.84 -1.62
CA ASP A 47 -17.04 4.85 -0.56
C ASP A 47 -15.84 4.85 0.38
N MET A 48 -15.30 3.67 0.72
CA MET A 48 -14.06 3.56 1.52
C MET A 48 -12.87 4.17 0.79
N VAL A 49 -12.72 3.90 -0.50
CA VAL A 49 -11.65 4.50 -1.33
C VAL A 49 -11.81 6.02 -1.43
N SER A 50 -13.04 6.51 -1.59
CA SER A 50 -13.31 7.96 -1.63
C SER A 50 -13.00 8.63 -0.29
N ALA A 51 -13.37 8.01 0.83
CA ALA A 51 -13.05 8.51 2.17
C ALA A 51 -11.55 8.53 2.44
N ARG A 52 -10.84 7.47 2.00
CA ARG A 52 -9.38 7.41 2.08
C ARG A 52 -8.74 8.54 1.29
N ALA A 53 -9.15 8.75 0.04
CA ALA A 53 -8.65 9.83 -0.80
C ALA A 53 -8.90 11.21 -0.17
N ALA A 54 -10.09 11.44 0.38
CA ALA A 54 -10.42 12.70 1.05
C ALA A 54 -9.51 12.95 2.27
N PHE A 55 -9.35 11.94 3.12
CA PHE A 55 -8.51 12.04 4.32
C PHE A 55 -7.02 12.26 3.98
N LEU A 56 -6.48 11.49 3.04
CA LEU A 56 -5.07 11.59 2.65
C LEU A 56 -4.77 12.91 1.94
N ASN A 57 -5.69 13.41 1.10
CA ASN A 57 -5.54 14.71 0.43
C ASN A 57 -5.63 15.91 1.38
N ALA A 58 -6.10 15.72 2.62
CA ALA A 58 -6.03 16.73 3.67
C ALA A 58 -4.67 16.74 4.41
N ASP A 59 -3.67 16.04 3.88
CA ASP A 59 -2.27 15.98 4.32
C ASP A 59 -2.04 15.45 5.74
N PHE A 60 -3.04 14.83 6.38
CA PHE A 60 -2.88 14.23 7.71
C PHE A 60 -1.76 13.19 7.77
N TYR A 61 -1.48 12.49 6.67
CA TYR A 61 -0.42 11.48 6.56
C TYR A 61 0.74 11.91 5.65
N LYS A 62 0.86 13.21 5.38
CA LYS A 62 1.99 13.74 4.60
C LYS A 62 3.36 13.35 5.16
N PRO A 63 3.62 13.39 6.50
CA PRO A 63 4.90 12.94 7.04
C PRO A 63 5.24 11.48 6.71
N LEU A 64 4.23 10.62 6.51
CA LEU A 64 4.44 9.23 6.09
C LEU A 64 4.78 9.14 4.61
N ALA A 65 4.19 9.98 3.78
CA ALA A 65 4.51 10.08 2.36
C ALA A 65 5.93 10.64 2.14
N ASP A 66 6.33 11.64 2.93
CA ASP A 66 7.69 12.17 2.95
C ASP A 66 8.71 11.07 3.34
N ALA A 67 8.40 10.23 4.32
CA ALA A 67 9.24 9.08 4.68
C ALA A 67 9.36 8.03 3.56
N CYS A 68 8.29 7.79 2.79
CA CYS A 68 8.36 6.93 1.62
C CYS A 68 9.32 7.51 0.56
N LEU A 69 9.29 8.83 0.36
CA LEU A 69 10.22 9.52 -0.53
C LEU A 69 11.67 9.39 -0.04
N ASP A 70 11.93 9.67 1.23
CA ASP A 70 13.26 9.59 1.83
C ASP A 70 13.86 8.18 1.71
N ILE A 71 13.07 7.15 1.99
CA ILE A 71 13.48 5.74 1.83
C ILE A 71 13.78 5.44 0.35
N THR A 72 12.94 5.93 -0.57
CA THR A 72 13.17 5.75 -2.02
C THR A 72 14.47 6.42 -2.46
N LEU A 73 14.72 7.65 -2.06
CA LEU A 73 15.95 8.37 -2.36
C LEU A 73 17.17 7.67 -1.75
N GLY A 74 17.05 7.21 -0.50
CA GLY A 74 18.10 6.43 0.18
C GLY A 74 18.42 5.14 -0.58
N TYR A 75 17.43 4.40 -1.04
CA TYR A 75 17.62 3.21 -1.86
C TYR A 75 18.30 3.56 -3.21
N CYS A 76 17.78 4.58 -3.91
CA CYS A 76 18.30 5.02 -5.20
C CYS A 76 19.78 5.45 -5.14
N SER A 77 20.23 5.99 -4.02
CA SER A 77 21.64 6.37 -3.81
C SER A 77 22.59 5.16 -3.74
N THR A 78 22.06 3.98 -3.43
CA THR A 78 22.84 2.72 -3.41
C THR A 78 22.93 2.05 -4.78
N VAL A 79 22.12 2.50 -5.75
CA VAL A 79 22.06 1.97 -7.12
C VAL A 79 22.58 3.01 -8.09
N ALA A 80 23.87 2.89 -8.47
CA ALA A 80 24.54 3.90 -9.30
C ALA A 80 23.90 4.06 -10.67
N ASP A 81 23.59 2.95 -11.36
CA ASP A 81 23.08 2.91 -12.72
C ASP A 81 21.95 1.86 -12.87
N GLY A 82 21.11 2.04 -13.88
CA GLY A 82 20.06 1.11 -14.23
C GLY A 82 18.65 1.60 -13.91
N ARG A 83 17.68 0.85 -14.39
CA ARG A 83 16.26 1.08 -14.07
C ARG A 83 15.93 0.57 -12.68
N ILE A 84 15.03 1.26 -12.02
CA ILE A 84 14.51 0.92 -10.70
C ILE A 84 13.01 0.65 -10.82
N THR A 85 12.56 -0.47 -10.32
CA THR A 85 11.13 -0.78 -10.20
C THR A 85 10.68 -0.55 -8.76
N LEU A 86 9.90 0.51 -8.58
CA LEU A 86 9.23 0.84 -7.33
C LEU A 86 7.80 0.29 -7.36
N MET A 87 7.43 -0.52 -6.38
CA MET A 87 6.12 -1.16 -6.32
C MET A 87 5.41 -0.92 -4.99
N ASP A 88 4.08 -0.77 -5.02
CA ASP A 88 3.24 -0.76 -3.81
C ASP A 88 2.22 -1.89 -3.87
N ALA A 89 2.27 -2.78 -2.87
CA ALA A 89 1.41 -3.94 -2.74
C ALA A 89 0.21 -3.62 -1.83
N GLY A 90 -0.93 -3.36 -2.44
CA GLY A 90 -2.10 -2.78 -1.79
C GLY A 90 -2.06 -1.26 -1.88
N CYS A 91 -1.83 -0.74 -3.09
CA CYS A 91 -1.55 0.68 -3.35
C CYS A 91 -2.70 1.65 -3.01
N GLY A 92 -3.89 1.13 -2.69
CA GLY A 92 -5.05 1.94 -2.39
C GLY A 92 -5.37 2.93 -3.53
N ASP A 93 -5.53 4.21 -3.18
CA ASP A 93 -5.79 5.29 -4.13
C ASP A 93 -4.52 5.89 -4.77
N GLY A 94 -3.34 5.31 -4.46
CA GLY A 94 -2.05 5.73 -5.02
C GLY A 94 -1.41 6.96 -4.35
N TYR A 95 -1.89 7.40 -3.21
CA TYR A 95 -1.42 8.63 -2.54
C TYR A 95 0.09 8.64 -2.30
N TYR A 96 0.64 7.57 -1.72
CA TYR A 96 2.07 7.50 -1.38
C TYR A 96 2.96 7.44 -2.62
N LEU A 97 2.61 6.61 -3.59
CA LEU A 97 3.37 6.51 -4.85
C LEU A 97 3.32 7.80 -5.67
N HIS A 98 2.17 8.47 -5.70
CA HIS A 98 2.04 9.77 -6.35
C HIS A 98 2.94 10.82 -5.70
N HIS A 99 2.93 10.90 -4.35
CA HIS A 99 3.82 11.80 -3.62
C HIS A 99 5.29 11.53 -3.93
N VAL A 100 5.71 10.28 -3.96
CA VAL A 100 7.06 9.89 -4.35
C VAL A 100 7.35 10.34 -5.78
N GLN A 101 6.47 10.02 -6.75
CA GLN A 101 6.66 10.35 -8.16
C GLN A 101 6.84 11.85 -8.41
N GLU A 102 6.00 12.68 -7.80
CA GLU A 102 6.03 14.14 -7.96
C GLU A 102 7.27 14.80 -7.34
N ASN A 103 7.90 14.14 -6.38
CA ASN A 103 9.03 14.71 -5.64
C ASN A 103 10.39 14.03 -5.92
N LEU A 104 10.42 13.00 -6.78
CA LEU A 104 11.69 12.43 -7.23
C LEU A 104 12.46 13.43 -8.12
N PRO A 105 13.78 13.61 -7.91
CA PRO A 105 14.63 14.32 -8.85
C PRO A 105 14.52 13.72 -10.26
N ASN A 106 14.58 14.56 -11.29
CA ASN A 106 14.36 14.16 -12.68
C ASN A 106 15.27 13.01 -13.14
N ASP A 107 16.53 13.00 -12.72
CA ASP A 107 17.51 11.96 -13.06
C ASP A 107 17.14 10.60 -12.47
N ILE A 108 16.54 10.57 -11.26
CA ILE A 108 16.02 9.37 -10.62
C ILE A 108 14.65 9.01 -11.22
N GLY A 109 13.74 9.97 -11.35
CA GLY A 109 12.40 9.76 -11.89
C GLY A 109 12.41 9.14 -13.28
N ASN A 110 13.29 9.61 -14.17
CA ASN A 110 13.41 9.10 -15.55
C ASN A 110 13.87 7.63 -15.63
N ARG A 111 14.47 7.10 -14.59
CA ARG A 111 14.90 5.68 -14.50
C ARG A 111 14.03 4.84 -13.57
N THR A 112 13.03 5.43 -12.92
CA THR A 112 12.12 4.74 -12.01
C THR A 112 10.83 4.36 -12.71
N SER A 113 10.51 3.07 -12.70
CA SER A 113 9.23 2.54 -13.15
C SER A 113 8.34 2.32 -11.94
N ILE A 114 7.14 2.89 -11.96
CA ILE A 114 6.16 2.77 -10.87
C ILE A 114 5.14 1.69 -11.20
N VAL A 115 4.91 0.80 -10.25
CA VAL A 115 3.96 -0.31 -10.35
C VAL A 115 3.12 -0.35 -9.09
N GLY A 116 1.84 -0.61 -9.20
CA GLY A 116 1.01 -0.82 -8.02
C GLY A 116 -0.19 -1.70 -8.32
N PHE A 117 -0.66 -2.36 -7.30
CA PHE A 117 -1.87 -3.15 -7.38
C PHE A 117 -2.65 -3.12 -6.06
N ASP A 118 -3.93 -3.38 -6.19
CA ASP A 118 -4.83 -3.58 -5.06
C ASP A 118 -5.87 -4.64 -5.46
N ILE A 119 -6.43 -5.31 -4.47
CA ILE A 119 -7.53 -6.25 -4.72
C ILE A 119 -8.84 -5.52 -5.04
N SER A 120 -8.97 -4.27 -4.60
CA SER A 120 -10.10 -3.39 -4.91
C SER A 120 -9.93 -2.73 -6.28
N LYS A 121 -10.82 -3.05 -7.21
CA LYS A 121 -10.87 -2.36 -8.51
C LYS A 121 -11.11 -0.85 -8.38
N TRP A 122 -11.79 -0.41 -7.30
CA TRP A 122 -12.06 1.00 -7.04
C TRP A 122 -10.81 1.75 -6.63
N ALA A 123 -9.96 1.10 -5.83
CA ALA A 123 -8.65 1.61 -5.45
C ALA A 123 -7.75 1.76 -6.68
N VAL A 124 -7.58 0.70 -7.48
CA VAL A 124 -6.75 0.72 -8.69
C VAL A 124 -7.26 1.75 -9.71
N LEU A 125 -8.57 1.87 -9.89
CA LEU A 125 -9.17 2.91 -10.76
C LEU A 125 -8.79 4.32 -10.30
N GLN A 126 -8.79 4.59 -9.01
CA GLN A 126 -8.43 5.90 -8.46
C GLN A 126 -6.92 6.14 -8.60
N CYS A 127 -6.12 5.14 -8.32
CA CYS A 127 -4.67 5.15 -8.46
C CYS A 127 -4.25 5.47 -9.91
N ALA A 128 -4.83 4.77 -10.90
CA ALA A 128 -4.57 5.00 -12.33
C ALA A 128 -4.99 6.38 -12.85
N ARG A 129 -5.82 7.11 -12.10
CA ARG A 129 -6.20 8.50 -12.40
C ARG A 129 -5.27 9.53 -11.74
N ARG A 130 -4.61 9.12 -10.67
CA ARG A 130 -3.79 10.00 -9.84
C ARG A 130 -2.35 10.07 -10.32
N CYS A 131 -1.80 8.97 -10.78
CA CYS A 131 -0.37 8.76 -10.91
C CYS A 131 -0.07 7.94 -12.18
N ASP A 132 0.97 8.31 -12.90
CA ASP A 132 1.45 7.56 -14.05
C ASP A 132 2.20 6.30 -13.58
N GLY A 133 1.89 5.16 -14.20
CA GLY A 133 2.50 3.89 -13.81
C GLY A 133 1.81 2.67 -14.41
N THR A 134 2.19 1.50 -13.94
CA THR A 134 1.57 0.22 -14.29
C THR A 134 0.65 -0.23 -13.16
N TRP A 135 -0.64 -0.27 -13.43
CA TRP A 135 -1.67 -0.54 -12.43
C TRP A 135 -2.45 -1.80 -12.77
N PHE A 136 -2.66 -2.67 -11.78
CA PHE A 136 -3.50 -3.84 -11.97
C PHE A 136 -4.31 -4.22 -10.72
N VAL A 137 -5.48 -4.80 -10.94
CA VAL A 137 -6.23 -5.45 -9.87
C VAL A 137 -5.61 -6.82 -9.63
N GLY A 138 -5.20 -7.11 -8.40
CA GLY A 138 -4.46 -8.33 -8.06
C GLY A 138 -4.45 -8.63 -6.57
N SER A 139 -3.84 -9.74 -6.20
CA SER A 139 -3.73 -10.23 -4.82
C SER A 139 -2.28 -10.46 -4.44
N ASN A 140 -1.92 -10.20 -3.18
CA ASN A 140 -0.59 -10.49 -2.63
C ASN A 140 -0.19 -11.97 -2.76
N ARG A 141 -1.16 -12.88 -2.88
CA ARG A 141 -0.90 -14.33 -3.00
C ARG A 141 -0.38 -14.74 -4.36
N HIS A 142 -0.79 -14.05 -5.42
CA HIS A 142 -0.47 -14.36 -6.80
C HIS A 142 -0.10 -13.10 -7.57
N ILE A 143 1.04 -12.50 -7.21
CA ILE A 143 1.51 -11.27 -7.85
C ILE A 143 2.03 -11.60 -9.26
N PRO A 144 1.44 -11.02 -10.34
CA PRO A 144 1.80 -11.32 -11.72
C PRO A 144 3.03 -10.52 -12.17
N MET A 145 4.11 -10.62 -11.39
CA MET A 145 5.41 -10.01 -11.66
C MET A 145 6.46 -11.11 -11.85
N ALA A 146 7.44 -10.87 -12.70
CA ALA A 146 8.58 -11.76 -12.88
C ALA A 146 9.38 -11.88 -11.58
N GLU A 147 10.08 -13.00 -11.42
CA GLU A 147 11.01 -13.18 -10.30
C GLU A 147 12.13 -12.15 -10.38
N GLY A 148 12.53 -11.59 -9.22
CA GLY A 148 13.64 -10.65 -9.14
C GLY A 148 13.46 -9.33 -9.89
N SER A 149 12.22 -8.90 -10.16
CA SER A 149 11.92 -7.73 -11.02
C SER A 149 11.57 -6.46 -10.25
N VAL A 150 11.50 -6.49 -8.92
CA VAL A 150 11.12 -5.35 -8.08
C VAL A 150 12.29 -4.96 -7.19
N ASP A 151 12.70 -3.71 -7.25
CA ASP A 151 13.83 -3.18 -6.48
C ASP A 151 13.40 -2.67 -5.10
N LEU A 152 12.30 -1.94 -5.03
CA LEU A 152 11.76 -1.44 -3.77
C LEU A 152 10.25 -1.71 -3.72
N LEU A 153 9.82 -2.50 -2.75
CA LEU A 153 8.43 -2.91 -2.55
C LEU A 153 7.89 -2.29 -1.27
N PHE A 154 6.87 -1.46 -1.38
CA PHE A 154 6.10 -0.97 -0.23
C PHE A 154 4.94 -1.91 0.10
N ASP A 155 4.70 -2.12 1.40
CA ASP A 155 3.52 -2.75 1.99
C ASP A 155 2.95 -1.78 3.04
N MET A 156 2.10 -0.85 2.58
CA MET A 156 1.53 0.23 3.39
C MET A 156 0.28 -0.25 4.12
N PHE A 157 0.40 -0.64 5.40
CA PHE A 157 -0.73 -1.13 6.22
C PHE A 157 -1.43 -2.37 5.64
N GLY A 158 -0.74 -3.12 4.78
CA GLY A 158 -1.30 -4.22 4.00
C GLY A 158 -1.34 -5.55 4.75
N PHE A 159 -1.69 -6.59 3.98
CA PHE A 159 -1.70 -7.99 4.41
C PHE A 159 -0.64 -8.74 3.60
N PRO A 160 0.62 -8.77 4.03
CA PRO A 160 1.72 -9.30 3.24
C PRO A 160 1.60 -10.83 3.01
N ASP A 161 2.01 -11.25 1.81
CA ASP A 161 2.40 -12.62 1.51
C ASP A 161 3.92 -12.63 1.29
N TYR A 162 4.67 -12.94 2.34
CA TYR A 162 6.12 -12.81 2.33
C TYR A 162 6.82 -13.73 1.32
N SER A 163 6.23 -14.87 0.98
CA SER A 163 6.76 -15.78 -0.04
C SER A 163 6.64 -15.15 -1.43
N SER A 164 5.49 -14.59 -1.75
CA SER A 164 5.26 -13.86 -3.01
C SER A 164 6.15 -12.62 -3.11
N PHE A 165 6.28 -11.85 -2.02
CA PHE A 165 7.16 -10.69 -1.98
C PHE A 165 8.62 -11.07 -2.20
N ARG A 166 9.09 -12.14 -1.52
CA ARG A 166 10.47 -12.63 -1.69
C ARG A 166 10.76 -13.05 -3.13
N ARG A 167 9.79 -13.69 -3.80
CA ARG A 167 9.93 -14.14 -5.18
C ARG A 167 10.15 -12.98 -6.16
N ILE A 168 9.41 -11.88 -6.02
CA ILE A 168 9.46 -10.77 -6.97
C ILE A 168 10.59 -9.78 -6.71
N LEU A 169 11.14 -9.75 -5.47
CA LEU A 169 12.22 -8.83 -5.11
C LEU A 169 13.53 -9.21 -5.80
N ALA A 170 14.18 -8.22 -6.39
CA ALA A 170 15.52 -8.31 -6.95
C ALA A 170 16.53 -8.78 -5.88
N PRO A 171 17.71 -9.30 -6.27
CA PRO A 171 18.70 -9.80 -5.31
C PRO A 171 19.14 -8.78 -4.25
N ARG A 172 19.10 -7.48 -4.58
CA ARG A 172 19.39 -6.35 -3.67
C ARG A 172 18.14 -5.55 -3.34
N GLY A 173 16.97 -6.06 -3.71
CA GLY A 173 15.69 -5.40 -3.50
C GLY A 173 15.30 -5.37 -2.03
N ARG A 174 14.51 -4.37 -1.65
CA ARG A 174 14.02 -4.18 -0.29
C ARG A 174 12.50 -4.18 -0.22
N LEU A 175 11.99 -4.78 0.85
CA LEU A 175 10.61 -4.64 1.28
C LEU A 175 10.55 -3.57 2.38
N VAL A 176 9.72 -2.55 2.18
CA VAL A 176 9.40 -1.53 3.17
C VAL A 176 8.03 -1.87 3.77
N ARG A 177 8.05 -2.43 4.96
CA ARG A 177 6.85 -2.77 5.70
C ARG A 177 6.46 -1.61 6.59
N VAL A 178 5.22 -1.11 6.44
CA VAL A 178 4.71 0.02 7.22
C VAL A 178 3.52 -0.43 8.05
N THR A 179 3.66 -0.31 9.37
CA THR A 179 2.66 -0.80 10.32
C THR A 179 2.38 0.23 11.40
N PRO A 180 1.15 0.24 11.95
CA PRO A 180 0.83 1.11 13.06
C PRO A 180 1.51 0.63 14.36
N GLY A 181 2.12 1.56 15.08
CA GLY A 181 2.65 1.38 16.43
C GLY A 181 1.55 1.27 17.49
N ASP A 182 1.94 1.03 18.74
CA ASP A 182 0.99 0.78 19.84
C ASP A 182 0.10 1.98 20.15
N ARG A 183 0.64 3.17 19.99
CA ARG A 183 -0.04 4.43 20.29
C ARG A 183 -0.84 4.99 19.10
N HIS A 184 -0.77 4.35 17.93
CA HIS A 184 -1.47 4.84 16.74
C HIS A 184 -2.98 4.95 16.98
N LEU A 185 -3.51 6.19 16.81
CA LEU A 185 -4.91 6.56 17.03
C LEU A 185 -5.42 6.18 18.43
N ILE A 186 -4.56 6.23 19.47
CA ILE A 186 -4.91 5.73 20.79
C ILE A 186 -6.15 6.44 21.35
N GLN A 187 -6.28 7.75 21.19
CA GLN A 187 -7.39 8.53 21.69
C GLN A 187 -8.73 8.10 21.04
N LEU A 188 -8.72 7.88 19.72
CA LEU A 188 -9.89 7.35 19.02
C LEU A 188 -10.23 5.92 19.49
N ARG A 189 -9.21 5.08 19.63
CA ARG A 189 -9.37 3.68 20.07
C ARG A 189 -9.96 3.58 21.48
N GLU A 190 -9.62 4.49 22.39
CA GLU A 190 -10.18 4.58 23.73
C GLU A 190 -11.67 4.90 23.73
N ILE A 191 -12.12 5.73 22.78
CA ILE A 191 -13.55 6.03 22.64
C ILE A 191 -14.31 4.83 22.03
N ILE A 192 -13.78 4.27 20.93
CA ILE A 192 -14.54 3.30 20.12
C ILE A 192 -14.45 1.84 20.60
N TYR A 193 -13.49 1.51 21.47
CA TYR A 193 -13.31 0.15 21.98
C TYR A 193 -13.49 0.08 23.50
N PRO A 194 -14.18 -0.94 24.02
CA PRO A 194 -14.30 -1.14 25.47
C PRO A 194 -12.97 -1.52 26.11
N ASN A 195 -12.10 -2.22 25.39
CA ASN A 195 -10.78 -2.66 25.83
C ASN A 195 -9.80 -2.57 24.67
N ILE A 196 -8.67 -1.94 24.91
CA ILE A 196 -7.57 -1.86 23.94
C ILE A 196 -6.65 -3.06 24.17
N LYS A 197 -6.60 -3.96 23.19
CA LYS A 197 -5.66 -5.07 23.21
C LYS A 197 -4.30 -4.59 22.71
N PRO A 198 -3.19 -5.01 23.34
CA PRO A 198 -1.86 -4.81 22.79
C PRO A 198 -1.79 -5.40 21.38
N ARG A 199 -1.04 -4.76 20.51
CA ARG A 199 -0.78 -5.32 19.17
C ARG A 199 0.14 -6.52 19.32
N SER A 200 -0.22 -7.63 18.69
CA SER A 200 0.67 -8.79 18.65
C SER A 200 1.74 -8.53 17.62
N ASP A 201 2.97 -8.35 18.08
CA ASP A 201 4.15 -8.22 17.21
C ASP A 201 4.52 -9.61 16.66
N ARG A 202 3.71 -10.14 15.76
CA ARG A 202 4.04 -11.38 15.05
C ARG A 202 5.06 -11.07 13.96
N LYS A 203 6.32 -11.30 14.24
CA LYS A 203 7.41 -11.29 13.25
C LYS A 203 7.27 -12.49 12.29
N LEU A 204 6.19 -12.52 11.50
CA LEU A 204 5.91 -13.59 10.55
C LEU A 204 6.90 -13.64 9.37
N TYR A 205 7.78 -12.63 9.26
CA TYR A 205 8.76 -12.51 8.19
C TYR A 205 10.16 -13.02 8.55
N SER A 206 10.40 -13.42 9.81
CA SER A 206 11.75 -13.71 10.32
C SER A 206 12.48 -14.87 9.61
N GLU A 207 11.75 -15.76 8.97
CA GLU A 207 12.33 -16.86 8.18
C GLU A 207 12.66 -16.43 6.73
N THR A 208 12.01 -15.39 6.23
CA THR A 208 12.09 -14.97 4.82
C THR A 208 12.89 -13.68 4.66
N PHE A 209 12.85 -12.81 5.67
CA PHE A 209 13.46 -11.49 5.66
C PHE A 209 14.17 -11.17 6.96
N LYS A 210 15.21 -10.34 6.87
CA LYS A 210 15.89 -9.69 8.01
C LYS A 210 15.64 -8.19 7.98
N VAL A 211 15.45 -7.57 9.13
CA VAL A 211 15.34 -6.11 9.27
C VAL A 211 16.73 -5.50 9.12
N VAL A 212 16.86 -4.53 8.22
CA VAL A 212 18.10 -3.77 8.01
C VAL A 212 18.00 -2.33 8.50
N SER A 213 16.78 -1.77 8.54
CA SER A 213 16.50 -0.45 9.10
C SER A 213 15.14 -0.45 9.76
N LYS A 214 14.99 0.36 10.82
CA LYS A 214 13.71 0.58 11.49
C LYS A 214 13.61 2.03 11.92
N GLN A 215 12.53 2.68 11.51
CA GLN A 215 12.18 4.04 11.88
C GLN A 215 10.78 4.07 12.47
N GLN A 216 10.57 4.89 13.49
CA GLN A 216 9.25 5.17 14.05
C GLN A 216 8.94 6.64 13.89
N ILE A 217 7.79 6.95 13.30
CA ILE A 217 7.30 8.31 13.08
C ILE A 217 6.12 8.52 14.00
N THR A 218 6.25 9.50 14.90
CA THR A 218 5.20 9.83 15.87
C THR A 218 4.93 11.32 15.84
N TYR A 219 3.67 11.69 15.66
CA TYR A 219 3.21 13.09 15.71
C TYR A 219 1.72 13.14 16.09
N GLU A 220 1.23 14.33 16.34
CA GLU A 220 -0.19 14.59 16.60
C GLU A 220 -0.83 15.24 15.38
N MET A 221 -2.07 14.83 15.09
CA MET A 221 -2.93 15.47 14.09
C MET A 221 -4.25 15.86 14.73
N SER A 222 -4.77 17.02 14.35
CA SER A 222 -6.07 17.53 14.80
C SER A 222 -7.10 17.31 13.71
N VAL A 223 -8.11 16.49 13.99
CA VAL A 223 -9.06 15.96 13.01
C VAL A 223 -10.45 16.46 13.36
N GLY A 224 -11.10 17.18 12.44
CA GLY A 224 -12.48 17.60 12.56
C GLY A 224 -13.48 16.47 12.29
N THR A 225 -14.76 16.70 12.61
CA THR A 225 -15.81 15.67 12.52
C THR A 225 -15.88 15.01 11.13
N GLU A 226 -15.75 15.77 10.03
CA GLU A 226 -15.85 15.20 8.68
C GLU A 226 -14.66 14.32 8.33
N ASP A 227 -13.45 14.76 8.65
CA ASP A 227 -12.24 13.96 8.45
C ASP A 227 -12.20 12.74 9.36
N LEU A 228 -12.78 12.85 10.56
CA LEU A 228 -12.95 11.70 11.46
C LEU A 228 -13.89 10.64 10.89
N LYS A 229 -14.97 11.05 10.19
CA LYS A 229 -15.83 10.11 9.43
C LYS A 229 -15.04 9.40 8.34
N ASN A 230 -14.23 10.15 7.58
CA ASN A 230 -13.37 9.61 6.53
C ASN A 230 -12.35 8.62 7.14
N LEU A 231 -11.69 8.98 8.23
CA LEU A 231 -10.73 8.13 8.94
C LEU A 231 -11.38 6.83 9.45
N LEU A 232 -12.58 6.91 10.03
CA LEU A 232 -13.32 5.72 10.46
C LEU A 232 -13.64 4.82 9.27
N LEU A 233 -14.18 5.38 8.18
CA LEU A 233 -14.62 4.60 7.02
C LEU A 233 -13.47 3.93 6.27
N MET A 234 -12.29 4.58 6.18
CA MET A 234 -11.12 4.04 5.51
C MET A 234 -10.32 3.01 6.33
N THR A 235 -10.70 2.80 7.60
CA THR A 235 -9.96 1.91 8.51
C THR A 235 -10.83 0.75 9.01
N PRO A 236 -10.22 -0.35 9.49
CA PRO A 236 -10.97 -1.45 10.11
C PRO A 236 -11.80 -1.03 11.34
N HIS A 237 -11.58 0.16 11.87
CA HIS A 237 -12.32 0.69 13.02
C HIS A 237 -13.82 0.79 12.75
N MET A 238 -14.21 1.09 11.49
CA MET A 238 -15.62 1.15 11.06
C MET A 238 -16.37 -0.15 11.35
N PHE A 239 -15.73 -1.30 11.13
CA PHE A 239 -16.37 -2.61 11.23
C PHE A 239 -16.17 -3.27 12.60
N ARG A 240 -15.20 -2.79 13.39
CA ARG A 240 -14.84 -3.38 14.70
C ARG A 240 -15.41 -2.64 15.90
N SER A 241 -16.05 -1.50 15.68
CA SER A 241 -16.69 -0.67 16.71
C SER A 241 -18.21 -0.70 16.57
N THR A 242 -18.93 -0.42 17.67
CA THR A 242 -20.40 -0.32 17.62
C THR A 242 -20.85 1.04 17.06
N PRO A 243 -22.09 1.14 16.50
CA PRO A 243 -22.62 2.42 16.01
C PRO A 243 -22.64 3.51 17.09
N GLU A 244 -23.02 3.16 18.33
CA GLU A 244 -23.11 4.11 19.45
C GLU A 244 -21.74 4.72 19.78
N ARG A 245 -20.69 3.88 19.81
CA ARG A 245 -19.31 4.35 20.08
C ARG A 245 -18.74 5.19 18.95
N ARG A 246 -19.08 4.85 17.70
CA ARG A 246 -18.71 5.73 16.57
C ARG A 246 -19.42 7.06 16.67
N GLN A 247 -20.72 7.08 17.04
CA GLN A 247 -21.46 8.32 17.24
C GLN A 247 -20.86 9.15 18.39
N GLN A 248 -20.41 8.50 19.46
CA GLN A 248 -19.70 9.16 20.56
C GLN A 248 -18.40 9.83 20.04
N ALA A 249 -17.60 9.15 19.23
CA ALA A 249 -16.41 9.76 18.63
C ALA A 249 -16.79 10.97 17.74
N LEU A 250 -17.84 10.84 16.94
CA LEU A 250 -18.31 11.89 16.02
C LEU A 250 -19.05 13.05 16.71
N SER A 251 -19.35 12.96 18.01
CA SER A 251 -19.92 14.07 18.78
C SER A 251 -18.88 15.12 19.20
N HIS A 252 -17.60 14.83 19.00
CA HIS A 252 -16.54 15.81 19.20
C HIS A 252 -16.38 16.67 17.94
N ASP A 253 -16.32 17.99 18.11
CA ASP A 253 -16.07 18.91 16.99
C ASP A 253 -14.67 18.70 16.42
N GLN A 254 -13.71 18.34 17.27
CA GLN A 254 -12.33 18.09 16.92
C GLN A 254 -11.70 17.08 17.90
N LEU A 255 -10.85 16.19 17.37
CA LEU A 255 -10.04 15.27 18.16
C LEU A 255 -8.56 15.42 17.80
N THR A 256 -7.70 15.54 18.81
CA THR A 256 -6.26 15.40 18.63
C THR A 256 -5.89 13.93 18.74
N LEU A 257 -5.33 13.36 17.67
CA LEU A 257 -5.01 11.97 17.53
C LEU A 257 -3.51 11.76 17.35
N THR A 258 -2.96 10.78 18.06
CA THR A 258 -1.57 10.37 17.87
C THR A 258 -1.43 9.53 16.62
N VAL A 259 -0.61 9.95 15.68
CA VAL A 259 -0.08 9.09 14.61
C VAL A 259 1.20 8.46 15.13
N ASP A 260 1.28 7.14 15.06
CA ASP A 260 2.44 6.35 15.54
C ASP A 260 2.65 5.20 14.58
N ILE A 261 3.63 5.33 13.68
CA ILE A 261 3.84 4.42 12.56
C ILE A 261 5.28 3.93 12.54
N ILE A 262 5.43 2.64 12.29
CA ILE A 262 6.71 1.95 12.20
C ILE A 262 6.98 1.61 10.74
N PHE A 263 8.11 2.08 10.23
CA PHE A 263 8.70 1.67 8.95
C PHE A 263 9.82 0.69 9.23
N GLU A 264 9.79 -0.47 8.59
CA GLU A 264 10.83 -1.48 8.63
C GLU A 264 11.30 -1.75 7.21
N GLU A 265 12.58 -1.48 6.94
CA GLU A 265 13.21 -1.94 5.70
C GLU A 265 13.74 -3.36 5.91
N LEU A 266 13.39 -4.24 5.00
CA LEU A 266 13.65 -5.67 5.07
C LEU A 266 14.40 -6.12 3.83
N GLU A 267 15.48 -6.86 4.01
CA GLU A 267 16.20 -7.59 2.95
C GLU A 267 15.86 -9.07 3.02
N ALA A 268 15.92 -9.73 1.88
CA ALA A 268 15.78 -11.16 1.83
C ALA A 268 16.80 -11.86 2.74
N ALA A 269 16.35 -12.75 3.60
CA ALA A 269 17.25 -13.60 4.36
C ALA A 269 18.06 -14.49 3.40
N THR A 270 19.36 -14.62 3.65
CA THR A 270 20.20 -15.62 2.98
C THR A 270 19.71 -17.00 3.44
N ILE A 271 19.36 -17.85 2.51
CA ILE A 271 19.12 -19.27 2.79
C ILE A 271 20.51 -19.91 2.76
N ASP A 272 21.04 -20.23 3.93
CA ASP A 272 22.29 -21.04 4.06
C ASP A 272 22.06 -22.46 3.57
#